data_e24ffd1cb4e87bf0072b715f2e8fd4e8
#
_entry.id   e24ffd1cb4e87bf0072b715f2e8fd4e8
#
_cell.length_a   1.000
_cell.length_b   1.000
_cell.length_c   1.000
_cell.angle_alpha   90.00
_cell.angle_beta   90.00
_cell.angle_gamma   90.00
#
_symmetry.space_group_name_H-M   'P 1'
#
loop_
_entity.id
_entity.type
_entity.pdbx_description
1 polymer ?
#
loop_
_entity_poly.entity_id
_entity_poly.type
_entity_poly.pdbx_seq_one_letter_code
_entity_poly.pdbx_strand_id
1 'polypeptide(L)'
;MMTGAGAVVTSPCAGAGASPVGGASGSPASPSGAGTTTIGAGAGRMRVAVRVDAHDNAPAAKASATTTEAARRSDEVETMERSGARMEGMDGAAADAPADDAVFRAEAGSLYVVATPIGNLRDVTLRALDILRSADVVLAEDTRVTATLLARYGIHVRARALHRHNEAREAAAAVAALGRGRSVALVSDAGTPGISDPGARLVRAARDAGHRVVPIPGPSALAAAVSAAGLFAERFAFVGFLPAQAKARRGLLATMAAWPLALVLYEAPHRVAATLRELAAALDKERSITIARELTKAFETIATLPLGEADAWIEGDANRTRGEFVLVVDAPAASREEDVSSQALHVLDRLLDELPPARAARVAADLTGVARDALYARALERRKR
;
A
#
# COMPACT_ATOMS: atom_id res chain seq x y z
N MET A 1 1.15 37.37 -49.22
CA MET A 1 1.39 36.93 -50.62
C MET A 1 1.32 35.40 -50.61
N MET A 2 0.33 34.93 -51.33
CA MET A 2 0.24 33.67 -52.11
C MET A 2 0.44 32.36 -51.34
N THR A 3 -0.63 31.58 -51.11
CA THR A 3 -1.50 30.77 -52.02
C THR A 3 -0.88 29.43 -52.37
N GLY A 4 -1.69 28.41 -52.14
CA GLY A 4 -1.87 27.19 -52.89
C GLY A 4 -2.04 25.98 -51.96
N ALA A 5 -3.19 25.49 -51.63
CA ALA A 5 -4.11 24.60 -52.36
C ALA A 5 -3.38 23.29 -52.76
N GLY A 6 -3.74 22.11 -52.36
CA GLY A 6 -4.96 21.38 -52.33
C GLY A 6 -4.66 20.07 -53.01
N ALA A 7 -5.10 18.94 -52.52
CA ALA A 7 -5.82 17.90 -53.30
C ALA A 7 -6.09 16.63 -52.48
N VAL A 8 -7.34 16.35 -52.37
CA VAL A 8 -8.06 15.15 -52.02
C VAL A 8 -7.89 14.12 -53.18
N VAL A 9 -7.72 12.81 -52.87
CA VAL A 9 -8.16 11.74 -53.79
C VAL A 9 -8.71 10.56 -52.95
N THR A 10 -9.90 10.23 -53.29
CA THR A 10 -10.87 9.27 -52.84
C THR A 10 -10.58 7.83 -53.28
N SER A 11 -11.20 6.89 -52.56
CA SER A 11 -11.46 5.47 -52.82
C SER A 11 -11.92 5.15 -54.30
N PRO A 12 -12.09 3.84 -54.72
CA PRO A 12 -12.99 2.87 -54.10
C PRO A 12 -12.76 1.34 -54.38
N CYS A 13 -13.54 0.54 -53.59
CA CYS A 13 -14.34 -0.65 -53.94
C CYS A 13 -13.79 -1.94 -54.54
N ALA A 14 -14.04 -3.07 -53.90
CA ALA A 14 -15.10 -4.10 -54.14
C ALA A 14 -14.67 -5.43 -54.75
N GLY A 15 -15.31 -6.53 -54.28
CA GLY A 15 -15.49 -7.83 -54.96
C GLY A 15 -15.07 -9.02 -54.09
N ALA A 16 -15.85 -9.74 -53.36
CA ALA A 16 -16.96 -10.69 -53.72
C ALA A 16 -16.46 -12.03 -54.26
N GLY A 17 -16.90 -13.14 -53.63
CA GLY A 17 -16.93 -14.50 -54.23
C GLY A 17 -16.49 -15.59 -53.23
N ALA A 18 -17.39 -16.22 -52.55
CA ALA A 18 -18.17 -17.44 -52.80
C ALA A 18 -17.45 -18.77 -52.47
N SER A 19 -18.08 -19.52 -51.56
CA SER A 19 -17.94 -20.94 -51.24
C SER A 19 -18.26 -21.84 -52.46
N PRO A 20 -18.13 -23.21 -52.50
CA PRO A 20 -18.66 -24.11 -51.48
C PRO A 20 -18.04 -25.57 -51.39
N VAL A 21 -18.51 -26.33 -50.38
CA VAL A 21 -19.00 -27.72 -50.37
C VAL A 21 -18.06 -28.94 -50.33
N GLY A 22 -18.40 -29.82 -49.41
CA GLY A 22 -18.30 -31.29 -49.44
C GLY A 22 -17.26 -31.90 -48.53
N GLY A 23 -17.48 -32.87 -47.73
CA GLY A 23 -18.56 -33.76 -47.39
C GLY A 23 -18.01 -34.92 -46.56
N ALA A 24 -18.80 -35.38 -45.60
CA ALA A 24 -19.06 -36.74 -45.11
C ALA A 24 -17.88 -37.60 -44.57
N SER A 25 -17.88 -38.26 -43.47
CA SER A 25 -18.74 -39.22 -42.82
C SER A 25 -17.95 -40.06 -41.83
N GLY A 26 -18.55 -40.48 -40.73
CA GLY A 26 -18.08 -41.61 -39.92
C GLY A 26 -18.17 -41.47 -38.41
N SER A 27 -19.35 -41.67 -37.87
CA SER A 27 -19.57 -42.17 -36.49
C SER A 27 -19.54 -43.71 -36.50
N PRO A 28 -19.52 -44.50 -35.40
CA PRO A 28 -20.14 -44.23 -34.09
C PRO A 28 -19.38 -44.78 -32.83
N ALA A 29 -19.77 -44.42 -31.68
CA ALA A 29 -20.26 -45.23 -30.55
C ALA A 29 -19.96 -44.57 -29.17
N SER A 30 -21.04 -44.23 -28.49
CA SER A 30 -21.15 -43.96 -27.05
C SER A 30 -21.21 -45.31 -26.28
N PRO A 31 -21.23 -45.39 -24.89
CA PRO A 31 -22.10 -44.57 -24.05
C PRO A 31 -21.62 -44.26 -22.61
N SER A 32 -22.46 -43.48 -21.93
CA SER A 32 -22.74 -43.35 -20.48
C SER A 32 -21.75 -42.56 -19.64
N GLY A 33 -22.16 -41.63 -18.83
CA GLY A 33 -23.44 -41.21 -18.31
C GLY A 33 -23.25 -40.04 -17.35
N ALA A 34 -24.25 -39.23 -17.28
CA ALA A 34 -24.67 -38.36 -16.19
C ALA A 34 -24.01 -37.00 -15.99
N GLY A 35 -24.83 -35.99 -16.19
CA GLY A 35 -24.97 -34.86 -15.26
C GLY A 35 -24.47 -33.50 -15.72
N THR A 36 -25.08 -32.94 -16.78
CA THR A 36 -24.95 -31.52 -17.13
C THR A 36 -25.81 -30.68 -16.18
N THR A 37 -25.22 -29.72 -15.52
CA THR A 37 -25.94 -28.51 -15.10
C THR A 37 -25.08 -27.30 -15.38
N THR A 38 -25.50 -26.56 -16.40
CA THR A 38 -24.99 -25.26 -16.79
C THR A 38 -25.63 -24.20 -15.88
N ILE A 39 -24.86 -23.43 -15.17
CA ILE A 39 -25.31 -22.14 -14.61
C ILE A 39 -24.18 -21.11 -14.78
N GLY A 40 -24.37 -20.17 -15.64
CA GLY A 40 -24.39 -18.75 -15.52
C GLY A 40 -23.19 -18.02 -14.90
N ALA A 41 -22.66 -17.11 -15.70
CA ALA A 41 -21.71 -16.08 -15.36
C ALA A 41 -21.99 -15.40 -14.01
N GLY A 42 -20.98 -15.33 -13.14
CA GLY A 42 -21.02 -14.57 -11.89
C GLY A 42 -19.65 -14.08 -11.51
N ALA A 43 -19.51 -12.78 -11.64
CA ALA A 43 -18.60 -11.85 -10.94
C ALA A 43 -17.52 -12.46 -10.05
N GLY A 44 -16.27 -12.22 -10.41
CA GLY A 44 -15.10 -12.51 -9.60
C GLY A 44 -15.18 -11.81 -8.24
N ARG A 45 -15.38 -12.55 -7.19
CA ARG A 45 -15.23 -12.09 -5.80
C ARG A 45 -13.74 -12.06 -5.46
N MET A 46 -13.22 -10.85 -5.31
CA MET A 46 -11.93 -10.59 -4.70
C MET A 46 -12.02 -11.00 -3.21
N ARG A 47 -11.41 -12.12 -2.84
CA ARG A 47 -11.27 -12.50 -1.43
C ARG A 47 -10.06 -11.76 -0.87
N VAL A 48 -10.31 -10.77 -0.03
CA VAL A 48 -9.31 -10.17 0.85
C VAL A 48 -9.18 -11.08 2.07
N ALA A 49 -8.07 -11.80 2.19
CA ALA A 49 -7.74 -12.56 3.38
C ALA A 49 -7.19 -11.59 4.44
N VAL A 50 -8.01 -11.22 5.39
CA VAL A 50 -7.57 -10.53 6.60
C VAL A 50 -7.18 -11.60 7.61
N ARG A 51 -5.89 -11.72 7.90
CA ARG A 51 -5.37 -12.54 9.00
C ARG A 51 -5.41 -11.68 10.25
N VAL A 52 -6.26 -12.03 11.19
CA VAL A 52 -6.33 -11.42 12.52
C VAL A 52 -5.53 -12.33 13.45
N ASP A 53 -4.35 -11.91 13.83
CA ASP A 53 -3.62 -12.51 14.95
C ASP A 53 -4.07 -11.79 16.23
N ALA A 54 -4.76 -12.53 17.10
CA ALA A 54 -5.17 -12.06 18.42
C ALA A 54 -3.93 -12.02 19.34
N HIS A 55 -3.55 -10.84 19.81
CA HIS A 55 -2.66 -10.69 20.95
C HIS A 55 -3.48 -10.39 22.20
N ASP A 56 -3.35 -11.31 23.17
CA ASP A 56 -3.86 -11.19 24.53
C ASP A 56 -3.32 -9.93 25.22
N ASN A 57 -4.23 -9.06 25.63
CA ASN A 57 -3.90 -7.93 26.48
C ASN A 57 -4.57 -8.15 27.84
N ALA A 58 -3.77 -8.58 28.83
CA ALA A 58 -4.19 -8.65 30.22
C ALA A 58 -4.15 -7.24 30.86
N PRO A 59 -5.09 -6.89 31.76
CA PRO A 59 -5.15 -5.53 32.32
C PRO A 59 -4.15 -5.34 33.45
N ALA A 60 -3.30 -4.32 33.36
CA ALA A 60 -2.43 -3.86 34.43
C ALA A 60 -3.22 -3.03 35.43
N ALA A 61 -3.08 -3.43 36.70
CA ALA A 61 -3.69 -2.81 37.88
C ALA A 61 -3.17 -1.37 38.12
N LYS A 62 -4.09 -0.51 38.54
CA LYS A 62 -3.82 0.84 39.06
C LYS A 62 -3.01 0.78 40.35
N ALA A 63 -1.86 1.45 40.39
CA ALA A 63 -1.22 1.86 41.64
C ALA A 63 -1.06 3.38 41.62
N SER A 64 -1.77 4.01 42.54
CA SER A 64 -1.65 5.39 42.97
C SER A 64 -0.40 5.53 43.84
N ALA A 65 0.53 6.42 43.49
CA ALA A 65 1.57 6.91 44.42
C ALA A 65 2.02 8.31 44.03
N THR A 66 1.52 9.21 44.73
CA THR A 66 2.05 10.43 45.41
C THR A 66 3.30 11.10 44.86
N THR A 67 3.09 12.31 44.44
CA THR A 67 3.97 13.46 44.21
C THR A 67 4.92 13.70 45.38
N THR A 68 6.16 13.19 45.38
CA THR A 68 7.23 13.68 46.33
C THR A 68 8.67 13.31 45.88
N GLU A 69 8.93 13.02 44.59
CA GLU A 69 10.28 12.59 44.16
C GLU A 69 10.92 13.47 43.07
N ALA A 70 10.32 14.63 42.77
CA ALA A 70 10.87 15.56 41.77
C ALA A 70 11.85 16.60 42.35
N ALA A 71 12.06 16.61 43.67
CA ALA A 71 12.91 17.64 44.35
C ALA A 71 14.29 17.11 44.81
N ARG A 72 14.65 15.87 44.56
CA ARG A 72 15.93 15.29 45.00
C ARG A 72 16.93 14.95 43.89
N ARG A 73 16.63 15.23 42.64
CA ARG A 73 17.55 14.93 41.49
C ARG A 73 18.35 16.14 41.00
N SER A 74 18.15 17.35 41.55
CA SER A 74 18.92 18.53 41.16
C SER A 74 20.25 18.70 41.94
N ASP A 75 20.44 18.01 43.06
CA ASP A 75 21.63 18.20 43.89
C ASP A 75 22.74 17.14 43.68
N GLU A 76 22.49 16.10 42.86
CA GLU A 76 23.51 15.06 42.61
C GLU A 76 24.35 15.27 41.34
N VAL A 77 24.05 16.25 40.52
CA VAL A 77 24.80 16.50 39.27
C VAL A 77 25.97 17.48 39.47
N GLU A 78 25.99 18.25 40.58
CA GLU A 78 27.01 19.28 40.80
C GLU A 78 28.24 18.83 41.62
N THR A 79 28.27 17.54 42.04
CA THR A 79 29.37 17.06 42.93
C THR A 79 30.35 16.11 42.21
N MET A 80 30.20 15.81 40.93
CA MET A 80 31.08 14.87 40.21
C MET A 80 32.21 15.51 39.38
N GLU A 81 32.36 16.84 39.39
CA GLU A 81 33.43 17.50 38.61
C GLU A 81 34.72 17.77 39.35
N ARG A 82 34.90 17.31 40.60
CA ARG A 82 36.14 17.55 41.38
C ARG A 82 36.73 16.30 42.01
N SER A 83 36.95 15.25 41.21
CA SER A 83 37.88 14.18 41.67
C SER A 83 38.63 13.64 40.48
N GLY A 84 39.74 14.30 40.15
CA GLY A 84 40.75 13.77 39.24
C GLY A 84 41.51 12.63 39.93
N ALA A 85 41.02 11.39 39.80
CA ALA A 85 41.77 10.21 40.13
C ALA A 85 42.13 9.48 38.84
N ARG A 86 43.41 9.54 38.53
CA ARG A 86 44.12 8.77 37.50
C ARG A 86 43.90 7.27 37.78
N MET A 87 43.16 6.58 36.94
CA MET A 87 43.14 5.11 36.93
C MET A 87 44.01 4.61 35.78
N GLU A 88 45.20 4.20 36.15
CA GLU A 88 46.04 3.32 35.29
C GLU A 88 45.51 1.89 35.37
N GLY A 89 45.34 1.27 34.22
CA GLY A 89 45.34 -0.19 34.08
C GLY A 89 43.99 -0.89 34.21
N MET A 90 43.23 -0.92 33.15
CA MET A 90 42.42 -2.09 32.81
C MET A 90 42.48 -2.25 31.29
N ASP A 91 43.38 -3.16 30.84
CA ASP A 91 43.24 -3.80 29.54
C ASP A 91 41.97 -4.65 29.58
N GLY A 92 40.85 -4.02 29.31
CA GLY A 92 39.55 -4.63 29.10
C GLY A 92 39.32 -4.77 27.65
N ALA A 93 39.20 -6.02 27.18
CA ALA A 93 38.84 -6.41 25.84
C ALA A 93 37.90 -5.40 25.20
N ALA A 94 38.35 -4.81 24.11
CA ALA A 94 37.44 -4.07 23.21
C ALA A 94 36.38 -5.10 22.80
N ALA A 95 35.20 -4.95 23.39
CA ALA A 95 34.01 -5.63 22.86
C ALA A 95 33.95 -5.24 21.39
N ASP A 96 34.03 -6.23 20.51
CA ASP A 96 33.83 -6.07 19.08
C ASP A 96 32.56 -5.25 18.88
N ALA A 97 32.74 -3.96 18.59
CA ALA A 97 31.67 -3.16 18.03
C ALA A 97 31.22 -3.94 16.76
N PRO A 98 29.93 -4.22 16.58
CA PRO A 98 29.49 -4.90 15.37
C PRO A 98 30.06 -4.13 14.21
N ALA A 99 30.74 -4.82 13.29
CA ALA A 99 31.32 -4.26 12.07
C ALA A 99 30.19 -3.76 11.16
N ASP A 100 29.58 -2.62 11.51
CA ASP A 100 28.49 -1.96 10.77
C ASP A 100 29.02 -1.27 9.51
N ASP A 101 30.36 -1.23 9.33
CA ASP A 101 31.05 -0.71 8.14
C ASP A 101 31.36 -1.78 7.08
N ALA A 102 30.92 -3.02 7.28
CA ALA A 102 31.12 -4.06 6.29
C ALA A 102 30.25 -3.79 5.05
N VAL A 103 30.90 -3.51 3.91
CA VAL A 103 30.25 -3.35 2.60
C VAL A 103 29.39 -4.57 2.31
N PHE A 104 28.07 -4.38 2.20
CA PHE A 104 27.14 -5.46 1.94
C PHE A 104 27.25 -5.91 0.48
N ARG A 105 27.49 -7.21 0.23
CA ARG A 105 27.62 -7.74 -1.13
C ARG A 105 26.46 -8.63 -1.51
N ALA A 106 26.09 -8.58 -2.78
CA ALA A 106 25.08 -9.47 -3.33
C ALA A 106 25.56 -10.91 -3.36
N GLU A 107 24.81 -11.80 -2.72
CA GLU A 107 25.10 -13.25 -2.65
C GLU A 107 24.60 -13.95 -3.92
N ALA A 108 25.34 -14.99 -4.33
CA ALA A 108 24.99 -15.81 -5.47
C ALA A 108 23.59 -16.42 -5.32
N GLY A 109 22.85 -16.48 -6.44
CA GLY A 109 21.50 -17.08 -6.49
C GLY A 109 20.41 -16.33 -5.74
N SER A 110 20.67 -15.08 -5.31
CA SER A 110 19.73 -14.27 -4.55
C SER A 110 19.11 -13.13 -5.37
N LEU A 111 17.80 -12.91 -5.20
CA LEU A 111 17.07 -11.75 -5.74
C LEU A 111 16.96 -10.66 -4.67
N TYR A 112 17.41 -9.46 -4.99
CA TYR A 112 17.33 -8.28 -4.14
C TYR A 112 16.26 -7.34 -4.67
N VAL A 113 15.27 -7.00 -3.84
CA VAL A 113 14.23 -6.01 -4.14
C VAL A 113 14.68 -4.69 -3.52
N VAL A 114 15.18 -3.77 -4.34
CA VAL A 114 15.92 -2.59 -3.88
C VAL A 114 15.06 -1.35 -4.03
N ALA A 115 14.75 -0.69 -2.91
CA ALA A 115 14.06 0.58 -2.92
C ALA A 115 14.97 1.71 -3.43
N THR A 116 14.41 2.59 -4.26
CA THR A 116 15.08 3.74 -4.89
C THR A 116 14.47 5.07 -4.43
N PRO A 117 15.20 6.20 -4.57
CA PRO A 117 14.70 7.52 -4.19
C PRO A 117 13.37 7.88 -4.87
N ILE A 118 12.51 8.59 -4.14
CA ILE A 118 11.19 9.04 -4.63
C ILE A 118 11.20 10.49 -5.14
N GLY A 119 12.36 11.14 -5.13
CA GLY A 119 12.52 12.52 -5.58
C GLY A 119 13.88 13.10 -5.23
N ASN A 120 14.43 12.74 -4.08
CA ASN A 120 15.75 13.18 -3.63
C ASN A 120 16.75 12.03 -3.72
N LEU A 121 17.74 12.12 -4.58
CA LEU A 121 18.75 11.07 -4.77
C LEU A 121 19.50 10.72 -3.47
N ARG A 122 19.55 11.61 -2.48
CA ARG A 122 20.22 11.36 -1.19
C ARG A 122 19.45 10.41 -0.27
N ASP A 123 18.20 10.11 -0.58
CA ASP A 123 17.38 9.19 0.21
C ASP A 123 17.72 7.71 -0.07
N VAL A 124 18.61 7.42 -1.02
CA VAL A 124 19.11 6.06 -1.25
C VAL A 124 19.87 5.56 -0.03
N THR A 125 19.65 4.31 0.36
CA THR A 125 20.37 3.71 1.49
C THR A 125 21.75 3.19 1.06
N LEU A 126 22.69 3.14 2.01
CA LEU A 126 24.04 2.59 1.76
C LEU A 126 23.96 1.14 1.28
N ARG A 127 23.09 0.31 1.91
CA ARG A 127 22.86 -1.08 1.47
C ARG A 127 22.32 -1.19 0.06
N ALA A 128 21.46 -0.27 -0.37
CA ALA A 128 20.98 -0.23 -1.75
C ALA A 128 22.13 0.03 -2.73
N LEU A 129 23.01 0.98 -2.42
CA LEU A 129 24.20 1.26 -3.24
C LEU A 129 25.16 0.06 -3.30
N ASP A 130 25.37 -0.63 -2.20
CA ASP A 130 26.26 -1.79 -2.13
C ASP A 130 25.73 -2.95 -2.98
N ILE A 131 24.42 -3.21 -2.90
CA ILE A 131 23.78 -4.22 -3.74
C ILE A 131 23.85 -3.83 -5.22
N LEU A 132 23.56 -2.58 -5.57
CA LEU A 132 23.61 -2.12 -6.96
C LEU A 132 25.03 -2.17 -7.54
N ARG A 133 26.08 -2.01 -6.69
CA ARG A 133 27.51 -2.16 -7.10
C ARG A 133 27.92 -3.60 -7.32
N SER A 134 27.34 -4.53 -6.56
CA SER A 134 27.82 -5.92 -6.49
C SER A 134 26.89 -6.93 -7.19
N ALA A 135 25.67 -6.55 -7.56
CA ALA A 135 24.75 -7.44 -8.26
C ALA A 135 25.20 -7.71 -9.70
N ASP A 136 25.11 -8.96 -10.13
CA ASP A 136 25.45 -9.38 -11.49
C ASP A 136 24.48 -8.90 -12.56
N VAL A 137 23.21 -8.72 -12.17
CA VAL A 137 22.13 -8.26 -13.06
C VAL A 137 21.30 -7.22 -12.31
N VAL A 138 21.07 -6.06 -12.95
CA VAL A 138 20.11 -5.06 -12.46
C VAL A 138 18.93 -5.02 -13.41
N LEU A 139 17.72 -5.23 -12.90
CA LEU A 139 16.45 -5.10 -13.62
C LEU A 139 15.76 -3.81 -13.15
N ALA A 140 15.35 -2.98 -14.10
CA ALA A 140 14.79 -1.67 -13.85
C ALA A 140 13.51 -1.46 -14.66
N GLU A 141 12.55 -0.74 -14.13
CA GLU A 141 11.33 -0.38 -14.84
C GLU A 141 11.66 0.52 -16.05
N ASP A 142 12.28 1.67 -15.81
CA ASP A 142 12.91 2.50 -16.84
C ASP A 142 14.43 2.56 -16.64
N THR A 143 15.18 2.01 -17.57
CA THR A 143 16.64 1.98 -17.51
C THR A 143 17.29 3.37 -17.55
N ARG A 144 16.60 4.39 -18.07
CA ARG A 144 17.10 5.77 -18.14
C ARG A 144 17.07 6.43 -16.78
N VAL A 145 15.97 6.25 -16.03
CA VAL A 145 15.82 6.74 -14.65
C VAL A 145 16.87 6.09 -13.76
N THR A 146 16.97 4.77 -13.83
CA THR A 146 17.96 4.01 -13.08
C THR A 146 19.38 4.43 -13.43
N ALA A 147 19.70 4.67 -14.72
CA ALA A 147 21.03 5.12 -15.14
C ALA A 147 21.42 6.46 -14.49
N THR A 148 20.48 7.37 -14.28
CA THR A 148 20.73 8.65 -13.57
C THR A 148 21.15 8.40 -12.13
N LEU A 149 20.45 7.51 -11.41
CA LEU A 149 20.81 7.12 -10.05
C LEU A 149 22.20 6.46 -10.01
N LEU A 150 22.45 5.48 -10.87
CA LEU A 150 23.73 4.75 -10.92
C LEU A 150 24.89 5.70 -11.22
N ALA A 151 24.75 6.60 -12.21
CA ALA A 151 25.76 7.58 -12.56
C ALA A 151 26.07 8.54 -11.41
N ARG A 152 25.04 8.99 -10.66
CA ARG A 152 25.22 9.89 -9.50
C ARG A 152 26.13 9.29 -8.43
N TYR A 153 26.14 7.96 -8.30
CA TYR A 153 26.90 7.23 -7.28
C TYR A 153 28.09 6.46 -7.84
N GLY A 154 28.49 6.73 -9.12
CA GLY A 154 29.65 6.10 -9.74
C GLY A 154 29.52 4.59 -9.90
N ILE A 155 28.28 4.09 -10.12
CA ILE A 155 28.00 2.66 -10.30
C ILE A 155 27.93 2.37 -11.79
N HIS A 156 28.84 1.52 -12.30
CA HIS A 156 29.01 1.22 -13.71
C HIS A 156 28.37 -0.16 -14.07
N VAL A 157 27.09 -0.28 -13.79
CA VAL A 157 26.31 -1.47 -14.13
C VAL A 157 25.27 -1.11 -15.20
N ARG A 158 25.08 -1.99 -16.19
CA ARG A 158 24.05 -1.79 -17.21
C ARG A 158 22.74 -2.45 -16.76
N ALA A 159 21.73 -1.62 -16.48
CA ALA A 159 20.39 -2.11 -16.16
C ALA A 159 19.70 -2.67 -17.42
N ARG A 160 18.84 -3.69 -17.23
CA ARG A 160 17.94 -4.27 -18.23
C ARG A 160 16.52 -3.90 -17.88
N ALA A 161 15.69 -3.62 -18.89
CA ALA A 161 14.31 -3.18 -18.68
C ALA A 161 13.40 -4.34 -18.23
N LEU A 162 12.67 -4.13 -17.13
CA LEU A 162 11.58 -4.99 -16.66
C LEU A 162 10.36 -4.11 -16.41
N HIS A 163 9.40 -4.13 -17.31
CA HIS A 163 8.15 -3.38 -17.24
C HIS A 163 6.95 -4.31 -17.46
N ARG A 164 5.73 -3.84 -17.20
CA ARG A 164 4.51 -4.66 -17.24
C ARG A 164 4.32 -5.49 -18.52
N HIS A 165 4.80 -4.99 -19.66
CA HIS A 165 4.64 -5.68 -20.94
C HIS A 165 5.65 -6.82 -21.18
N ASN A 166 6.83 -6.80 -20.52
CA ASN A 166 7.86 -7.83 -20.69
C ASN A 166 8.13 -8.63 -19.41
N GLU A 167 7.43 -8.33 -18.31
CA GLU A 167 7.69 -8.86 -16.97
C GLU A 167 7.77 -10.40 -16.95
N ALA A 168 6.87 -11.09 -17.64
CA ALA A 168 6.87 -12.57 -17.65
C ALA A 168 8.16 -13.15 -18.28
N ARG A 169 8.61 -12.57 -19.41
CA ARG A 169 9.83 -13.01 -20.09
C ARG A 169 11.08 -12.70 -19.26
N GLU A 170 11.15 -11.48 -18.72
CA GLU A 170 12.32 -11.07 -17.92
C GLU A 170 12.37 -11.80 -16.58
N ALA A 171 11.21 -12.12 -15.97
CA ALA A 171 11.15 -12.95 -14.77
C ALA A 171 11.73 -14.35 -15.03
N ALA A 172 11.37 -15.00 -16.13
CA ALA A 172 11.94 -16.31 -16.49
C ALA A 172 13.46 -16.23 -16.73
N ALA A 173 13.92 -15.17 -17.41
CA ALA A 173 15.36 -14.97 -17.65
C ALA A 173 16.13 -14.69 -16.34
N ALA A 174 15.53 -13.96 -15.41
CA ALA A 174 16.09 -13.68 -14.10
C ALA A 174 16.17 -14.96 -13.23
N VAL A 175 15.11 -15.75 -13.18
CA VAL A 175 15.11 -17.04 -12.46
C VAL A 175 16.19 -17.97 -13.03
N ALA A 176 16.33 -18.04 -14.36
CA ALA A 176 17.41 -18.80 -14.98
C ALA A 176 18.82 -18.25 -14.63
N ALA A 177 18.98 -16.94 -14.43
CA ALA A 177 20.23 -16.35 -13.97
C ALA A 177 20.52 -16.71 -12.51
N LEU A 178 19.51 -16.62 -11.62
CA LEU A 178 19.60 -17.06 -10.22
C LEU A 178 20.01 -18.54 -10.11
N GLY A 179 19.40 -19.40 -10.93
CA GLY A 179 19.74 -20.85 -10.98
C GLY A 179 21.17 -21.13 -11.45
N ARG A 180 21.82 -20.20 -12.14
CA ARG A 180 23.26 -20.27 -12.49
C ARG A 180 24.15 -19.63 -11.44
N GLY A 181 23.65 -19.33 -10.26
CA GLY A 181 24.38 -18.71 -9.17
C GLY A 181 24.62 -17.20 -9.35
N ARG A 182 23.94 -16.52 -10.28
CA ARG A 182 24.05 -15.08 -10.41
C ARG A 182 23.12 -14.37 -9.43
N SER A 183 23.54 -13.22 -8.92
CA SER A 183 22.73 -12.31 -8.14
C SER A 183 21.93 -11.37 -9.05
N VAL A 184 20.68 -11.05 -8.64
CA VAL A 184 19.79 -10.17 -9.39
C VAL A 184 19.28 -9.08 -8.46
N ALA A 185 19.39 -7.80 -8.86
CA ALA A 185 18.74 -6.68 -8.21
C ALA A 185 17.55 -6.19 -9.06
N LEU A 186 16.41 -5.98 -8.41
CA LEU A 186 15.20 -5.37 -9.00
C LEU A 186 15.03 -3.98 -8.41
N VAL A 187 14.90 -2.97 -9.27
CA VAL A 187 14.55 -1.59 -8.90
C VAL A 187 13.31 -1.12 -9.66
N SER A 188 12.53 -0.20 -9.08
CA SER A 188 11.51 0.61 -9.76
C SER A 188 12.03 2.00 -10.06
N ASP A 189 11.28 2.80 -10.78
CA ASP A 189 11.64 4.17 -11.12
C ASP A 189 11.72 5.06 -9.89
N ALA A 190 10.83 4.79 -8.89
CA ALA A 190 10.80 5.51 -7.63
C ALA A 190 10.21 4.63 -6.50
N GLY A 191 10.83 4.63 -5.34
CA GLY A 191 10.33 3.92 -4.17
C GLY A 191 10.62 2.41 -4.15
N THR A 192 9.74 1.66 -3.51
CA THR A 192 9.92 0.21 -3.27
C THR A 192 9.23 -0.60 -4.36
N PRO A 193 9.98 -1.44 -5.12
CA PRO A 193 9.42 -2.25 -6.19
C PRO A 193 8.28 -3.16 -5.71
N GLY A 194 7.27 -3.38 -6.58
CA GLY A 194 6.10 -4.19 -6.27
C GLY A 194 4.99 -3.47 -5.50
N ILE A 195 5.20 -2.20 -5.12
CA ILE A 195 4.18 -1.32 -4.53
C ILE A 195 3.68 -0.37 -5.61
N SER A 196 2.61 -0.74 -6.32
CA SER A 196 2.08 -0.07 -7.51
C SER A 196 2.96 -0.18 -8.77
N ASP A 197 4.12 -0.84 -8.69
CA ASP A 197 5.13 -1.02 -9.71
C ASP A 197 5.22 -2.48 -10.19
N PRO A 198 5.88 -2.74 -11.34
CA PRO A 198 6.18 -4.10 -11.79
C PRO A 198 7.17 -4.79 -10.85
N GLY A 199 7.23 -6.12 -10.90
CA GLY A 199 8.18 -6.93 -10.13
C GLY A 199 7.55 -8.04 -9.30
N ALA A 200 6.26 -7.96 -9.01
CA ALA A 200 5.56 -8.97 -8.22
C ALA A 200 5.65 -10.38 -8.84
N ARG A 201 5.58 -10.50 -10.16
CA ARG A 201 5.73 -11.77 -10.89
C ARG A 201 7.14 -12.32 -10.77
N LEU A 202 8.16 -11.46 -10.88
CA LEU A 202 9.56 -11.88 -10.69
C LEU A 202 9.79 -12.39 -9.27
N VAL A 203 9.35 -11.63 -8.27
CA VAL A 203 9.47 -12.04 -6.85
C VAL A 203 8.80 -13.39 -6.61
N ARG A 204 7.57 -13.56 -7.14
CA ARG A 204 6.84 -14.83 -7.04
C ARG A 204 7.61 -15.97 -7.71
N ALA A 205 8.02 -15.78 -8.97
CA ALA A 205 8.74 -16.81 -9.73
C ALA A 205 10.07 -17.21 -9.08
N ALA A 206 10.82 -16.26 -8.52
CA ALA A 206 12.05 -16.53 -7.80
C ALA A 206 11.79 -17.36 -6.53
N ARG A 207 10.77 -17.04 -5.75
CA ARG A 207 10.37 -17.80 -4.57
C ARG A 207 9.87 -19.20 -4.91
N ASP A 208 9.03 -19.33 -5.93
CA ASP A 208 8.49 -20.61 -6.39
C ASP A 208 9.62 -21.54 -6.90
N ALA A 209 10.71 -20.96 -7.43
CA ALA A 209 11.93 -21.69 -7.83
C ALA A 209 12.91 -21.94 -6.67
N GLY A 210 12.59 -21.59 -5.43
CA GLY A 210 13.40 -21.82 -4.24
C GLY A 210 14.55 -20.83 -4.04
N HIS A 211 14.60 -19.73 -4.80
CA HIS A 211 15.64 -18.71 -4.64
C HIS A 211 15.34 -17.78 -3.45
N ARG A 212 16.40 -17.34 -2.79
CA ARG A 212 16.32 -16.35 -1.72
C ARG A 212 15.89 -15.00 -2.29
N VAL A 213 14.87 -14.38 -1.68
CA VAL A 213 14.43 -13.01 -1.99
C VAL A 213 14.71 -12.13 -0.78
N VAL A 214 15.53 -11.09 -0.98
CA VAL A 214 16.02 -10.20 0.05
C VAL A 214 15.47 -8.78 -0.21
N PRO A 215 14.59 -8.25 0.63
CA PRO A 215 14.19 -6.85 0.54
C PRO A 215 15.31 -5.95 1.07
N ILE A 216 15.62 -4.90 0.33
CA ILE A 216 16.49 -3.81 0.78
C ILE A 216 15.58 -2.62 1.10
N PRO A 217 15.32 -2.35 2.40
CA PRO A 217 14.45 -1.27 2.83
C PRO A 217 14.97 0.09 2.34
N GLY A 218 14.05 1.01 2.10
CA GLY A 218 14.42 2.35 1.67
C GLY A 218 13.19 3.22 1.41
N PRO A 219 13.29 4.22 0.54
CA PRO A 219 12.24 5.20 0.30
C PRO A 219 10.93 4.58 -0.15
N SER A 220 9.83 5.12 0.36
CA SER A 220 8.47 4.76 -0.01
C SER A 220 7.57 5.97 0.17
N ALA A 221 6.91 6.41 -0.89
CA ALA A 221 5.99 7.54 -0.82
C ALA A 221 4.81 7.25 0.14
N LEU A 222 4.35 6.00 0.18
CA LEU A 222 3.35 5.54 1.15
C LEU A 222 3.81 5.79 2.59
N ALA A 223 4.97 5.27 2.96
CA ALA A 223 5.48 5.38 4.32
C ALA A 223 5.79 6.84 4.69
N ALA A 224 6.39 7.60 3.78
CA ALA A 224 6.70 9.02 3.98
C ALA A 224 5.42 9.85 4.21
N ALA A 225 4.39 9.66 3.37
CA ALA A 225 3.12 10.38 3.52
C ALA A 225 2.40 10.01 4.82
N VAL A 226 2.30 8.72 5.15
CA VAL A 226 1.61 8.26 6.38
C VAL A 226 2.32 8.79 7.62
N SER A 227 3.67 8.77 7.65
CA SER A 227 4.45 9.28 8.79
C SER A 227 4.27 10.78 9.03
N ALA A 228 3.98 11.56 7.95
CA ALA A 228 3.82 13.00 8.01
C ALA A 228 2.34 13.45 8.08
N ALA A 229 1.39 12.55 7.87
CA ALA A 229 -0.03 12.88 7.84
C ALA A 229 -0.63 13.13 9.24
N GLY A 230 0.00 12.65 10.32
CA GLY A 230 -0.56 12.78 11.67
C GLY A 230 -1.88 12.04 11.83
N LEU A 231 -2.00 10.85 11.26
CA LEU A 231 -3.22 10.03 11.35
C LEU A 231 -3.60 9.73 12.79
N PHE A 232 -4.87 9.90 13.12
CA PHE A 232 -5.42 9.42 14.38
C PHE A 232 -5.79 7.93 14.34
N ALA A 233 -5.99 7.36 13.14
CA ALA A 233 -6.31 5.95 12.96
C ALA A 233 -5.05 5.08 13.05
N GLU A 234 -5.08 4.07 13.92
CA GLU A 234 -3.99 3.08 14.02
C GLU A 234 -3.89 2.16 12.79
N ARG A 235 -4.95 2.09 11.99
CA ARG A 235 -5.05 1.20 10.84
C ARG A 235 -5.42 1.97 9.58
N PHE A 236 -4.76 1.62 8.49
CA PHE A 236 -5.05 2.19 7.17
C PHE A 236 -5.06 1.12 6.08
N ALA A 237 -5.73 1.41 4.98
CA ALA A 237 -5.71 0.63 3.76
C ALA A 237 -4.96 1.39 2.67
N PHE A 238 -3.92 0.77 2.10
CA PHE A 238 -3.28 1.27 0.90
C PHE A 238 -4.05 0.79 -0.33
N VAL A 239 -4.59 1.73 -1.09
CA VAL A 239 -5.42 1.49 -2.28
C VAL A 239 -4.62 1.60 -3.57
N GLY A 240 -3.52 2.36 -3.55
CA GLY A 240 -2.75 2.71 -4.75
C GLY A 240 -3.54 3.67 -5.64
N PHE A 241 -3.40 3.56 -6.97
CA PHE A 241 -4.13 4.39 -7.92
C PHE A 241 -5.57 3.92 -8.10
N LEU A 242 -6.51 4.85 -8.08
CA LEU A 242 -7.90 4.55 -8.39
C LEU A 242 -8.07 4.14 -9.88
N PRO A 243 -9.03 3.25 -10.20
CA PRO A 243 -9.30 2.84 -11.57
C PRO A 243 -9.53 4.02 -12.52
N ALA A 244 -8.96 3.96 -13.72
CA ALA A 244 -9.16 5.00 -14.73
C ALA A 244 -10.62 5.06 -15.20
N GLN A 245 -11.32 3.91 -15.28
CA GLN A 245 -12.71 3.84 -15.68
C GLN A 245 -13.64 4.36 -14.58
N ALA A 246 -14.47 5.37 -14.86
CA ALA A 246 -15.34 6.04 -13.91
C ALA A 246 -16.31 5.08 -13.17
N LYS A 247 -16.88 4.08 -13.88
CA LYS A 247 -17.78 3.08 -13.25
C LYS A 247 -17.05 2.24 -12.21
N ALA A 248 -15.87 1.73 -12.55
CA ALA A 248 -15.05 0.92 -11.64
C ALA A 248 -14.57 1.76 -10.44
N ARG A 249 -14.18 3.01 -10.68
CA ARG A 249 -13.75 3.96 -9.64
C ARG A 249 -14.86 4.26 -8.65
N ARG A 250 -16.06 4.61 -9.12
CA ARG A 250 -17.22 4.83 -8.24
C ARG A 250 -17.61 3.59 -7.44
N GLY A 251 -17.56 2.40 -8.06
CA GLY A 251 -17.82 1.15 -7.34
C GLY A 251 -16.81 0.90 -6.22
N LEU A 252 -15.52 1.17 -6.46
CA LEU A 252 -14.48 1.04 -5.45
C LEU A 252 -14.67 2.08 -4.32
N LEU A 253 -14.96 3.35 -4.67
CA LEU A 253 -15.22 4.41 -3.69
C LEU A 253 -16.40 4.07 -2.79
N ALA A 254 -17.50 3.57 -3.35
CA ALA A 254 -18.67 3.13 -2.57
C ALA A 254 -18.33 1.98 -1.60
N THR A 255 -17.45 1.08 -2.02
CA THR A 255 -16.97 0.00 -1.13
C THR A 255 -16.09 0.55 0.00
N MET A 256 -15.18 1.48 -0.32
CA MET A 256 -14.27 2.07 0.66
C MET A 256 -14.98 2.98 1.68
N ALA A 257 -16.12 3.58 1.30
CA ALA A 257 -16.91 4.42 2.20
C ALA A 257 -17.36 3.67 3.46
N ALA A 258 -17.55 2.35 3.35
CA ALA A 258 -17.93 1.49 4.48
C ALA A 258 -16.75 1.03 5.34
N TRP A 259 -15.50 1.36 4.98
CA TRP A 259 -14.33 0.88 5.72
C TRP A 259 -14.05 1.79 6.93
N PRO A 260 -13.92 1.21 8.14
CA PRO A 260 -13.54 1.95 9.35
C PRO A 260 -12.01 2.14 9.42
N LEU A 261 -11.39 2.53 8.31
CA LEU A 261 -9.94 2.63 8.14
C LEU A 261 -9.59 3.97 7.50
N ALA A 262 -8.38 4.45 7.77
CA ALA A 262 -7.79 5.50 6.94
C ALA A 262 -7.46 4.93 5.54
N LEU A 263 -7.50 5.77 4.52
CA LEU A 263 -7.26 5.38 3.14
C LEU A 263 -6.02 6.10 2.61
N VAL A 264 -5.13 5.36 1.97
CA VAL A 264 -3.93 5.93 1.34
C VAL A 264 -3.97 5.63 -0.16
N LEU A 265 -3.92 6.68 -0.97
CA LEU A 265 -4.01 6.61 -2.41
C LEU A 265 -2.81 7.31 -3.06
N TYR A 266 -2.36 6.78 -4.20
CA TYR A 266 -1.50 7.52 -5.13
C TYR A 266 -2.36 8.19 -6.18
N GLU A 267 -1.95 9.40 -6.60
CA GLU A 267 -2.67 10.05 -7.68
C GLU A 267 -1.74 10.88 -8.60
N ALA A 268 -2.13 10.92 -9.87
CA ALA A 268 -1.43 11.65 -10.90
C ALA A 268 -1.92 13.10 -11.01
N PRO A 269 -1.06 14.04 -11.44
CA PRO A 269 -1.38 15.47 -11.49
C PRO A 269 -2.62 15.81 -12.32
N HIS A 270 -2.81 15.11 -13.45
CA HIS A 270 -3.93 15.35 -14.35
C HIS A 270 -5.27 14.77 -13.83
N ARG A 271 -5.28 14.05 -12.70
CA ARG A 271 -6.46 13.40 -12.12
C ARG A 271 -6.80 13.91 -10.73
N VAL A 272 -5.84 14.51 -10.01
CA VAL A 272 -5.97 14.81 -8.58
C VAL A 272 -7.21 15.64 -8.26
N ALA A 273 -7.52 16.70 -9.00
CA ALA A 273 -8.69 17.52 -8.77
C ALA A 273 -10.01 16.73 -8.93
N ALA A 274 -10.10 15.89 -9.97
CA ALA A 274 -11.28 15.04 -10.16
C ALA A 274 -11.41 14.00 -9.06
N THR A 275 -10.29 13.42 -8.61
CA THR A 275 -10.26 12.43 -7.53
C THR A 275 -10.68 13.03 -6.20
N LEU A 276 -10.23 14.25 -5.86
CA LEU A 276 -10.65 14.94 -4.64
C LEU A 276 -12.16 15.19 -4.62
N ARG A 277 -12.75 15.66 -5.75
CA ARG A 277 -14.21 15.83 -5.87
C ARG A 277 -14.97 14.50 -5.70
N GLU A 278 -14.49 13.43 -6.31
CA GLU A 278 -15.11 12.11 -6.18
C GLU A 278 -15.00 11.52 -4.78
N LEU A 279 -13.88 11.74 -4.09
CA LEU A 279 -13.69 11.36 -2.67
C LEU A 279 -14.66 12.13 -1.78
N ALA A 280 -14.76 13.46 -1.94
CA ALA A 280 -15.69 14.31 -1.19
C ALA A 280 -17.17 14.00 -1.47
N ALA A 281 -17.48 13.44 -2.64
CA ALA A 281 -18.85 13.00 -2.97
C ALA A 281 -19.19 11.61 -2.41
N ALA A 282 -18.18 10.76 -2.17
CA ALA A 282 -18.38 9.38 -1.75
C ALA A 282 -18.14 9.14 -0.26
N LEU A 283 -17.33 9.97 0.39
CA LEU A 283 -16.96 9.87 1.79
C LEU A 283 -17.54 11.03 2.59
N ASP A 284 -17.52 10.91 3.91
CA ASP A 284 -17.89 12.02 4.80
C ASP A 284 -16.92 13.20 4.60
N LYS A 285 -17.47 14.39 4.35
CA LYS A 285 -16.74 15.62 4.05
C LYS A 285 -15.96 16.17 5.24
N GLU A 286 -16.37 15.81 6.45
CA GLU A 286 -15.72 16.22 7.68
C GLU A 286 -14.45 15.36 7.99
N ARG A 287 -14.27 14.25 7.28
CA ARG A 287 -13.02 13.47 7.39
C ARG A 287 -11.83 14.34 7.01
N SER A 288 -10.77 14.25 7.79
CA SER A 288 -9.51 14.91 7.46
C SER A 288 -8.86 14.24 6.24
N ILE A 289 -8.35 15.05 5.32
CA ILE A 289 -7.46 14.59 4.25
C ILE A 289 -6.12 15.29 4.35
N THR A 290 -5.04 14.53 4.27
CA THR A 290 -3.69 15.05 4.06
C THR A 290 -3.30 14.84 2.61
N ILE A 291 -3.00 15.94 1.93
CA ILE A 291 -2.50 15.98 0.56
C ILE A 291 -0.97 16.14 0.63
N ALA A 292 -0.23 15.06 0.44
CA ALA A 292 1.20 15.06 0.35
C ALA A 292 1.61 15.14 -1.13
N ARG A 293 2.24 16.22 -1.51
CA ARG A 293 2.60 16.53 -2.90
C ARG A 293 4.10 16.69 -3.02
N GLU A 294 4.70 16.14 -4.08
CA GLU A 294 6.13 16.29 -4.41
C GLU A 294 7.06 15.95 -3.24
N LEU A 295 6.74 14.87 -2.52
CA LEU A 295 7.52 14.42 -1.35
C LEU A 295 9.00 14.30 -1.69
N THR A 296 9.86 14.78 -0.80
CA THR A 296 11.33 14.83 -0.88
C THR A 296 11.90 15.77 -1.97
N LYS A 297 11.05 16.41 -2.78
CA LYS A 297 11.45 17.32 -3.87
C LYS A 297 11.44 18.79 -3.42
N ALA A 298 11.95 19.68 -4.28
CA ALA A 298 12.06 21.12 -3.98
C ALA A 298 10.71 21.82 -3.71
N PHE A 299 9.62 21.29 -4.25
CA PHE A 299 8.27 21.85 -4.07
C PHE A 299 7.38 20.94 -3.21
N GLU A 300 7.99 20.25 -2.26
CA GLU A 300 7.26 19.44 -1.29
C GLU A 300 6.20 20.27 -0.58
N THR A 301 4.99 19.73 -0.50
CA THR A 301 3.88 20.34 0.22
C THR A 301 3.09 19.26 0.93
N ILE A 302 2.82 19.46 2.21
CA ILE A 302 1.95 18.60 3.00
C ILE A 302 0.88 19.50 3.59
N ALA A 303 -0.38 19.30 3.18
CA ALA A 303 -1.52 20.09 3.65
C ALA A 303 -2.60 19.17 4.19
N THR A 304 -3.08 19.46 5.39
CA THR A 304 -4.15 18.71 6.07
C THR A 304 -5.35 19.63 6.26
N LEU A 305 -6.54 19.19 5.79
CA LEU A 305 -7.78 19.97 5.80
C LEU A 305 -8.99 19.03 5.75
N PRO A 306 -10.22 19.53 6.01
CA PRO A 306 -11.44 18.77 5.77
C PRO A 306 -11.57 18.34 4.30
N LEU A 307 -12.00 17.10 4.05
CA LEU A 307 -12.15 16.56 2.70
C LEU A 307 -13.10 17.41 1.83
N GLY A 308 -14.12 18.00 2.44
CA GLY A 308 -15.04 18.91 1.75
C GLY A 308 -14.40 20.20 1.20
N GLU A 309 -13.24 20.58 1.73
CA GLU A 309 -12.49 21.78 1.32
C GLU A 309 -11.36 21.47 0.32
N ALA A 310 -11.08 20.18 0.07
CA ALA A 310 -9.92 19.75 -0.71
C ALA A 310 -9.95 20.22 -2.17
N ASP A 311 -11.15 20.29 -2.78
CA ASP A 311 -11.33 20.78 -4.15
C ASP A 311 -11.02 22.29 -4.26
N ALA A 312 -11.54 23.10 -3.33
CA ALA A 312 -11.24 24.53 -3.28
C ALA A 312 -9.75 24.79 -3.00
N TRP A 313 -9.15 23.97 -2.14
CA TRP A 313 -7.71 24.09 -1.85
C TRP A 313 -6.86 23.82 -3.09
N ILE A 314 -7.14 22.74 -3.86
CA ILE A 314 -6.34 22.39 -5.04
C ILE A 314 -6.51 23.40 -6.17
N GLU A 315 -7.71 23.98 -6.33
CA GLU A 315 -8.01 24.99 -7.36
C GLU A 315 -7.48 26.38 -7.00
N GLY A 316 -7.21 26.65 -5.72
CA GLY A 316 -6.72 27.95 -5.23
C GLY A 316 -5.34 28.36 -5.74
N ASP A 317 -4.53 27.45 -6.29
CA ASP A 317 -3.22 27.73 -6.90
C ASP A 317 -2.95 26.74 -8.04
N ALA A 318 -2.68 27.25 -9.23
CA ALA A 318 -2.39 26.45 -10.43
C ALA A 318 -1.17 25.49 -10.27
N ASN A 319 -0.26 25.77 -9.32
CA ASN A 319 0.87 24.89 -9.05
C ASN A 319 0.46 23.70 -8.17
N ARG A 320 -0.63 23.78 -7.45
CA ARG A 320 -1.11 22.69 -6.57
C ARG A 320 -1.58 21.47 -7.35
N THR A 321 -1.93 21.62 -8.63
CA THR A 321 -2.30 20.50 -9.50
C THR A 321 -1.11 19.81 -10.16
N ARG A 322 0.14 20.28 -9.95
CA ARG A 322 1.34 19.73 -10.56
C ARG A 322 2.07 18.79 -9.63
N GLY A 323 2.79 17.82 -10.20
CA GLY A 323 3.64 16.89 -9.46
C GLY A 323 2.93 15.59 -9.10
N GLU A 324 3.50 14.82 -8.19
CA GLU A 324 3.02 13.51 -7.75
C GLU A 324 2.38 13.63 -6.37
N PHE A 325 1.31 12.85 -6.15
CA PHE A 325 0.48 12.98 -4.96
C PHE A 325 0.33 11.67 -4.21
N VAL A 326 0.38 11.78 -2.89
CA VAL A 326 -0.17 10.79 -1.99
C VAL A 326 -1.31 11.46 -1.21
N LEU A 327 -2.49 10.88 -1.29
CA LEU A 327 -3.68 11.34 -0.57
C LEU A 327 -3.92 10.41 0.61
N VAL A 328 -3.98 10.97 1.80
CA VAL A 328 -4.22 10.21 3.03
C VAL A 328 -5.51 10.74 3.64
N VAL A 329 -6.58 9.96 3.54
CA VAL A 329 -7.88 10.30 4.14
C VAL A 329 -8.00 9.56 5.45
N ASP A 330 -8.16 10.28 6.56
CA ASP A 330 -8.30 9.67 7.88
C ASP A 330 -9.52 8.75 7.98
N ALA A 331 -9.57 7.87 8.96
CA ALA A 331 -10.75 7.04 9.22
C ALA A 331 -11.98 7.92 9.50
N PRO A 332 -13.20 7.43 9.23
CA PRO A 332 -14.39 8.13 9.71
C PRO A 332 -14.27 8.32 11.22
N ALA A 333 -14.71 9.47 11.71
CA ALA A 333 -14.80 9.69 13.15
C ALA A 333 -15.58 8.51 13.75
N ALA A 334 -15.04 7.86 14.77
CA ALA A 334 -15.81 6.90 15.53
C ALA A 334 -17.07 7.63 15.97
N SER A 335 -18.24 7.20 15.49
CA SER A 335 -19.50 7.75 15.96
C SER A 335 -19.46 7.62 17.48
N ARG A 336 -19.51 8.75 18.19
CA ARG A 336 -19.61 8.76 19.67
C ARG A 336 -20.90 8.15 20.18
N GLU A 337 -21.88 7.97 19.29
CA GLU A 337 -22.93 6.99 19.47
C GLU A 337 -22.32 5.65 19.11
N GLU A 338 -22.22 4.76 20.09
CA GLU A 338 -21.98 3.33 19.90
C GLU A 338 -22.99 2.84 18.86
N ASP A 339 -22.65 2.99 17.57
CA ASP A 339 -23.48 2.47 16.49
C ASP A 339 -23.41 0.97 16.63
N VAL A 340 -24.43 0.47 17.34
CA VAL A 340 -24.66 -0.96 17.52
C VAL A 340 -24.63 -1.54 16.12
N SER A 341 -23.55 -2.23 15.76
CA SER A 341 -23.33 -2.71 14.40
C SER A 341 -24.59 -3.39 13.88
N SER A 342 -24.89 -3.28 12.61
CA SER A 342 -26.07 -3.92 12.01
C SER A 342 -26.13 -5.40 12.35
N GLN A 343 -24.98 -6.05 12.55
CA GLN A 343 -24.86 -7.43 13.00
C GLN A 343 -25.28 -7.57 14.47
N ALA A 344 -24.87 -6.65 15.35
CA ALA A 344 -25.27 -6.68 16.75
C ALA A 344 -26.76 -6.39 16.95
N LEU A 345 -27.33 -5.49 16.12
CA LEU A 345 -28.78 -5.27 16.07
C LEU A 345 -29.52 -6.51 15.59
N HIS A 346 -29.04 -7.18 14.56
CA HIS A 346 -29.65 -8.43 14.09
C HIS A 346 -29.61 -9.53 15.15
N VAL A 347 -28.49 -9.69 15.86
CA VAL A 347 -28.36 -10.62 16.99
C VAL A 347 -29.31 -10.25 18.11
N LEU A 348 -29.36 -8.95 18.49
CA LEU A 348 -30.28 -8.46 19.52
C LEU A 348 -31.72 -8.73 19.14
N ASP A 349 -32.11 -8.48 17.92
CA ASP A 349 -33.48 -8.68 17.42
C ASP A 349 -33.91 -10.12 17.53
N ARG A 350 -33.05 -11.04 17.10
CA ARG A 350 -33.32 -12.47 17.21
C ARG A 350 -33.45 -12.93 18.65
N LEU A 351 -32.66 -12.36 19.56
CA LEU A 351 -32.70 -12.67 20.98
C LEU A 351 -33.92 -12.05 21.66
N LEU A 352 -34.45 -10.92 21.19
CA LEU A 352 -35.66 -10.29 21.72
C LEU A 352 -36.93 -11.05 21.42
N ASP A 353 -36.93 -11.93 20.41
CA ASP A 353 -38.04 -12.83 20.11
C ASP A 353 -38.22 -13.91 21.23
N GLU A 354 -37.13 -14.26 21.93
CA GLU A 354 -37.10 -15.37 22.90
C GLU A 354 -36.79 -14.91 24.35
N LEU A 355 -36.17 -13.73 24.52
CA LEU A 355 -35.65 -13.30 25.81
C LEU A 355 -36.15 -11.91 26.23
N PRO A 356 -36.28 -11.65 27.54
CA PRO A 356 -36.52 -10.29 28.03
C PRO A 356 -35.40 -9.35 27.66
N PRO A 357 -35.68 -8.04 27.46
CA PRO A 357 -34.71 -7.05 26.94
C PRO A 357 -33.35 -7.02 27.67
N ALA A 358 -33.36 -7.09 29.01
CA ALA A 358 -32.11 -7.06 29.78
C ALA A 358 -31.23 -8.30 29.55
N ARG A 359 -31.86 -9.46 29.31
CA ARG A 359 -31.17 -10.72 29.06
C ARG A 359 -30.70 -10.79 27.59
N ALA A 360 -31.56 -10.37 26.67
CA ALA A 360 -31.19 -10.25 25.24
C ALA A 360 -30.01 -9.33 25.04
N ALA A 361 -30.01 -8.14 25.65
CA ALA A 361 -28.90 -7.18 25.55
C ALA A 361 -27.60 -7.73 26.16
N ARG A 362 -27.66 -8.47 27.27
CA ARG A 362 -26.49 -9.12 27.87
C ARG A 362 -25.87 -10.17 26.93
N VAL A 363 -26.70 -11.08 26.42
CA VAL A 363 -26.24 -12.15 25.52
C VAL A 363 -25.71 -11.57 24.21
N ALA A 364 -26.40 -10.56 23.67
CA ALA A 364 -25.92 -9.86 22.46
C ALA A 364 -24.58 -9.18 22.70
N ALA A 365 -24.37 -8.55 23.87
CA ALA A 365 -23.09 -7.95 24.26
C ALA A 365 -21.96 -8.99 24.31
N ASP A 366 -22.21 -10.12 24.95
CA ASP A 366 -21.24 -11.21 25.07
C ASP A 366 -20.87 -11.81 23.68
N LEU A 367 -21.81 -11.83 22.73
CA LEU A 367 -21.59 -12.39 21.39
C LEU A 367 -20.96 -11.40 20.40
N THR A 368 -21.21 -10.10 20.57
CA THR A 368 -20.85 -9.08 19.56
C THR A 368 -19.75 -8.13 20.02
N GLY A 369 -19.40 -8.14 21.31
CA GLY A 369 -18.45 -7.21 21.90
C GLY A 369 -18.97 -5.75 22.04
N VAL A 370 -20.23 -5.49 21.69
CA VAL A 370 -20.86 -4.17 21.82
C VAL A 370 -21.27 -3.94 23.27
N ALA A 371 -21.14 -2.71 23.78
CA ALA A 371 -21.49 -2.38 25.14
C ALA A 371 -22.96 -2.73 25.47
N ARG A 372 -23.17 -3.43 26.57
CA ARG A 372 -24.47 -3.91 27.00
C ARG A 372 -25.51 -2.78 27.11
N ASP A 373 -25.09 -1.61 27.60
CA ASP A 373 -26.00 -0.50 27.87
C ASP A 373 -26.53 0.12 26.57
N ALA A 374 -25.70 0.17 25.50
CA ALA A 374 -26.14 0.58 24.18
C ALA A 374 -27.17 -0.41 23.58
N LEU A 375 -26.91 -1.70 23.68
CA LEU A 375 -27.85 -2.74 23.24
C LEU A 375 -29.16 -2.73 24.06
N TYR A 376 -29.06 -2.45 25.33
CA TYR A 376 -30.27 -2.38 26.19
C TYR A 376 -31.14 -1.17 25.86
N ALA A 377 -30.53 0.01 25.58
CA ALA A 377 -31.26 1.18 25.12
C ALA A 377 -32.06 0.87 23.84
N ARG A 378 -31.39 0.23 22.84
CA ARG A 378 -32.03 -0.21 21.58
C ARG A 378 -33.14 -1.24 21.80
N ALA A 379 -32.94 -2.18 22.70
CA ALA A 379 -33.98 -3.19 23.07
C ALA A 379 -35.25 -2.52 23.62
N LEU A 380 -35.11 -1.48 24.44
CA LEU A 380 -36.25 -0.74 25.00
C LEU A 380 -36.97 0.11 23.93
N GLU A 381 -36.26 0.73 22.98
CA GLU A 381 -36.86 1.47 21.88
C GLU A 381 -37.73 0.57 20.99
N ARG A 382 -37.25 -0.63 20.71
CA ARG A 382 -37.96 -1.59 19.86
C ARG A 382 -39.26 -2.14 20.51
N ARG A 383 -39.27 -2.24 21.81
CA ARG A 383 -40.49 -2.68 22.55
C ARG A 383 -41.58 -1.60 22.62
N LYS A 384 -41.25 -0.34 22.31
CA LYS A 384 -42.20 0.78 22.25
C LYS A 384 -42.92 0.91 20.89
N ARG A 385 -42.40 0.23 19.87
CA ARG A 385 -43.01 0.12 18.53
C ARG A 385 -43.86 -1.13 18.41
#